data_2355e07a16b781e66bdaca2c1d0698c7
#
_entry.id   2355e07a16b781e66bdaca2c1d0698c7
#
_cell.length_a   1.000
_cell.length_b   1.000
_cell.length_c   1.000
_cell.angle_alpha   90.00
_cell.angle_beta   90.00
_cell.angle_gamma   90.00
#
_symmetry.space_group_name_H-M   'P 1'
#
loop_
_entity.id
_entity.type
_entity.pdbx_description
1 polymer ?
#
loop_
_entity_poly.entity_id
_entity_poly.type
_entity_poly.pdbx_seq_one_letter_code
_entity_poly.pdbx_strand_id
1 'polypeptide(L)'
;MRQFLIFLLFAATVGAWGPPRLMAFDVQFSIVDSGGQFNTTERDILDAALARAERMWETVITGYQPNIIIGSIPISIYPTTSGLAAATYSSTTYQGGFTLATQGFININVNEIENFANWQGVGANGRNYIDELLAHEVGHVLGVGTLWVGNGVYETNTFHYTGVYGLAAYQAEFNQPVAFVPVENAGNPGTPNAHWDQLMRSSPQEGNPSDPWSLDPRVGVVDQYGRDRGLELMSGAIDPDYGEPFLSRFTVESMRDLGYTVAAFEDFNGDGAVDLLDRAILLNAMGATGLEIDSIAFGDANRDRMINEADLSLWQTAVGVPEPGSLAPVGVALMGWGLRRHRRLHTPAPQA
;
A
#
# COMPACT_ATOMS: atom_id res chain seq x y z
N MET A 1 17.24 56.69 36.61
CA MET A 1 16.26 55.64 36.76
C MET A 1 15.82 55.17 35.37
N ARG A 2 16.34 54.06 34.88
CA ARG A 2 15.92 53.42 33.61
C ARG A 2 15.14 52.17 34.01
N GLN A 3 13.86 52.16 33.68
CA GLN A 3 13.01 50.98 33.84
C GLN A 3 13.26 50.02 32.71
N PHE A 4 13.71 48.81 33.01
CA PHE A 4 13.75 47.67 32.08
C PHE A 4 12.39 46.96 32.10
N LEU A 5 11.73 46.99 30.93
CA LEU A 5 10.52 46.23 30.68
C LEU A 5 10.93 44.83 30.23
N ILE A 6 10.67 43.82 31.05
CA ILE A 6 10.88 42.39 30.70
C ILE A 6 9.59 41.90 30.03
N PHE A 7 9.67 41.60 28.72
CA PHE A 7 8.63 40.86 28.02
C PHE A 7 8.83 39.37 28.28
N LEU A 8 7.93 38.76 29.02
CA LEU A 8 7.81 37.33 29.14
C LEU A 8 7.04 36.82 27.91
N LEU A 9 7.76 36.15 26.96
CA LEU A 9 7.13 35.34 25.90
C LEU A 9 6.61 34.05 26.53
N PHE A 10 5.30 33.91 26.64
CA PHE A 10 4.64 32.62 26.86
C PHE A 10 4.62 31.87 25.52
N ALA A 11 5.51 30.93 25.36
CA ALA A 11 5.37 29.91 24.31
C ALA A 11 4.26 28.92 24.74
N ALA A 12 3.08 29.10 24.19
CA ALA A 12 2.03 28.09 24.29
C ALA A 12 2.45 26.91 23.44
N THR A 13 2.90 25.82 24.05
CA THR A 13 2.99 24.52 23.41
C THR A 13 1.56 24.02 23.17
N VAL A 14 1.06 24.23 21.98
CA VAL A 14 -0.14 23.55 21.49
C VAL A 14 0.26 22.07 21.32
N GLY A 15 0.03 21.26 22.34
CA GLY A 15 0.07 19.81 22.19
C GLY A 15 -0.98 19.44 21.17
N ALA A 16 -0.53 18.90 20.02
CA ALA A 16 -1.40 18.32 19.03
C ALA A 16 -2.07 17.07 19.62
N TRP A 17 -3.19 17.28 20.30
CA TRP A 17 -4.14 16.21 20.59
C TRP A 17 -4.97 16.04 19.33
N GLY A 18 -4.51 15.16 18.43
CA GLY A 18 -5.37 14.63 17.40
C GLY A 18 -6.57 13.93 18.04
N PRO A 19 -7.73 13.87 17.38
CA PRO A 19 -8.85 13.09 17.89
C PRO A 19 -8.39 11.67 18.18
N PRO A 20 -8.93 11.00 19.23
CA PRO A 20 -8.56 9.62 19.51
C PRO A 20 -8.85 8.81 18.24
N ARG A 21 -7.83 8.18 17.67
CA ARG A 21 -7.99 7.22 16.58
C ARG A 21 -8.98 6.17 17.08
N LEU A 22 -10.14 6.07 16.47
CA LEU A 22 -11.02 4.91 16.60
C LEU A 22 -10.18 3.71 16.20
N MET A 23 -10.00 2.75 17.12
CA MET A 23 -9.28 1.48 16.96
C MET A 23 -8.70 1.28 15.58
N ALA A 24 -7.60 1.98 15.30
CA ALA A 24 -6.86 1.82 14.07
C ALA A 24 -6.40 0.36 14.00
N PHE A 25 -6.33 -0.19 12.82
CA PHE A 25 -5.65 -1.45 12.56
C PHE A 25 -4.24 -1.38 13.18
N ASP A 26 -3.83 -2.44 13.89
CA ASP A 26 -2.60 -2.45 14.67
C ASP A 26 -2.00 -3.87 14.63
N VAL A 27 -0.74 -3.99 14.23
CA VAL A 27 0.05 -5.21 14.32
C VAL A 27 1.16 -5.01 15.35
N GLN A 28 1.47 -6.05 16.12
CA GLN A 28 2.48 -5.98 17.17
C GLN A 28 3.44 -7.14 17.03
N PHE A 29 4.72 -6.87 16.97
CA PHE A 29 5.74 -7.88 16.81
C PHE A 29 6.42 -8.26 18.12
N SER A 30 6.79 -9.54 18.22
CA SER A 30 7.64 -10.05 19.30
C SER A 30 8.63 -11.08 18.76
N ILE A 31 9.91 -10.83 18.92
CA ILE A 31 10.97 -11.79 18.57
C ILE A 31 11.07 -12.84 19.68
N VAL A 32 10.75 -14.08 19.35
CA VAL A 32 10.75 -15.23 20.27
C VAL A 32 11.98 -16.10 19.96
N ASP A 33 13.04 -15.92 20.73
CA ASP A 33 14.33 -16.58 20.54
C ASP A 33 14.86 -17.16 21.87
N SER A 34 14.24 -18.22 22.32
CA SER A 34 14.64 -18.89 23.56
C SER A 34 16.01 -19.58 23.46
N GLY A 35 16.50 -19.83 22.25
CA GLY A 35 17.78 -20.48 21.97
C GLY A 35 18.94 -19.52 21.71
N GLY A 36 18.71 -18.21 21.62
CA GLY A 36 19.73 -17.22 21.28
C GLY A 36 20.29 -17.41 19.88
N GLN A 37 19.44 -17.79 18.93
CA GLN A 37 19.82 -18.07 17.53
C GLN A 37 20.00 -16.78 16.70
N PHE A 38 19.30 -15.70 17.06
CA PHE A 38 19.53 -14.39 16.46
C PHE A 38 20.67 -13.67 17.17
N ASN A 39 21.70 -13.29 16.43
CA ASN A 39 22.74 -12.40 16.93
C ASN A 39 22.23 -10.95 17.06
N THR A 40 23.05 -10.05 17.59
CA THR A 40 22.65 -8.64 17.81
C THR A 40 22.37 -7.93 16.48
N THR A 41 23.21 -8.15 15.45
CA THR A 41 23.04 -7.52 14.12
C THR A 41 21.73 -7.96 13.47
N GLU A 42 21.45 -9.26 13.50
CA GLU A 42 20.19 -9.80 12.96
C GLU A 42 18.96 -9.25 13.66
N ARG A 43 19.03 -9.07 14.99
CA ARG A 43 17.94 -8.44 15.76
C ARG A 43 17.71 -6.99 15.36
N ASP A 44 18.77 -6.20 15.22
CA ASP A 44 18.68 -4.81 14.80
C ASP A 44 18.09 -4.69 13.37
N ILE A 45 18.46 -5.60 12.47
CA ILE A 45 17.91 -5.70 11.12
C ILE A 45 16.41 -6.04 11.18
N LEU A 46 16.03 -7.07 11.95
CA LEU A 46 14.65 -7.51 12.09
C LEU A 46 13.77 -6.41 12.70
N ASP A 47 14.21 -5.77 13.77
CA ASP A 47 13.46 -4.70 14.42
C ASP A 47 13.20 -3.53 13.45
N ALA A 48 14.19 -3.15 12.64
CA ALA A 48 14.04 -2.10 11.64
C ALA A 48 13.07 -2.50 10.52
N ALA A 49 13.21 -3.71 9.99
CA ALA A 49 12.37 -4.20 8.89
C ALA A 49 10.92 -4.45 9.33
N LEU A 50 10.71 -4.99 10.54
CA LEU A 50 9.37 -5.17 11.12
C LEU A 50 8.67 -3.82 11.33
N ALA A 51 9.39 -2.79 11.82
CA ALA A 51 8.83 -1.46 11.97
C ALA A 51 8.42 -0.82 10.63
N ARG A 52 9.11 -1.15 9.53
CA ARG A 52 8.71 -0.69 8.18
C ARG A 52 7.52 -1.47 7.64
N ALA A 53 7.49 -2.80 7.84
CA ALA A 53 6.34 -3.63 7.49
C ALA A 53 5.07 -3.19 8.23
N GLU A 54 5.17 -2.91 9.54
CA GLU A 54 4.10 -2.33 10.36
C GLU A 54 3.59 -1.03 9.75
N ARG A 55 4.49 -0.06 9.54
CA ARG A 55 4.13 1.24 8.99
C ARG A 55 3.48 1.13 7.63
N MET A 56 4.00 0.28 6.75
CA MET A 56 3.41 0.06 5.42
C MET A 56 1.97 -0.45 5.52
N TRP A 57 1.75 -1.54 6.26
CA TRP A 57 0.42 -2.13 6.36
C TRP A 57 -0.57 -1.24 7.11
N GLU A 58 -0.13 -0.54 8.16
CA GLU A 58 -0.97 0.39 8.93
C GLU A 58 -1.29 1.69 8.17
N THR A 59 -0.49 2.05 7.16
CA THR A 59 -0.83 3.15 6.27
C THR A 59 -1.93 2.75 5.30
N VAL A 60 -1.89 1.54 4.75
CA VAL A 60 -2.86 1.11 3.72
C VAL A 60 -4.11 0.43 4.28
N ILE A 61 -4.06 -0.08 5.52
CA ILE A 61 -5.23 -0.66 6.21
C ILE A 61 -5.68 0.31 7.30
N THR A 62 -6.88 0.86 7.15
CA THR A 62 -7.43 1.88 8.07
C THR A 62 -8.23 1.29 9.23
N GLY A 63 -8.55 -0.01 9.18
CA GLY A 63 -9.35 -0.69 10.20
C GLY A 63 -10.11 -1.89 9.63
N TYR A 64 -11.32 -2.10 10.13
CA TYR A 64 -12.15 -3.25 9.80
C TYR A 64 -13.52 -2.82 9.32
N GLN A 65 -14.18 -3.70 8.55
CA GLN A 65 -15.55 -3.49 8.10
C GLN A 65 -16.53 -3.53 9.30
N PRO A 66 -17.77 -3.01 9.15
CA PRO A 66 -18.75 -2.95 10.23
C PRO A 66 -19.00 -4.31 10.90
N ASN A 67 -19.18 -4.30 12.23
CA ASN A 67 -19.39 -5.46 13.09
C ASN A 67 -18.15 -6.36 13.28
N ILE A 68 -16.96 -5.86 12.98
CA ILE A 68 -15.70 -6.51 13.32
C ILE A 68 -15.04 -5.70 14.44
N ILE A 69 -14.65 -6.37 15.52
CA ILE A 69 -13.96 -5.81 16.66
C ILE A 69 -12.74 -6.69 16.91
N ILE A 70 -11.60 -6.25 16.41
CA ILE A 70 -10.29 -6.86 16.65
C ILE A 70 -9.40 -5.75 17.17
N GLY A 71 -8.67 -6.04 18.23
CA GLY A 71 -7.60 -5.15 18.74
C GLY A 71 -6.34 -5.27 17.88
N SER A 72 -5.19 -5.18 18.51
CA SER A 72 -3.92 -5.49 17.83
C SER A 72 -3.83 -6.96 17.44
N ILE A 73 -3.10 -7.22 16.35
CA ILE A 73 -2.76 -8.58 15.91
C ILE A 73 -1.31 -8.86 16.33
N PRO A 74 -1.08 -9.65 17.41
CA PRO A 74 0.27 -10.04 17.80
C PRO A 74 0.84 -11.05 16.81
N ILE A 75 2.07 -10.79 16.36
CA ILE A 75 2.83 -11.63 15.43
C ILE A 75 4.16 -12.00 16.10
N SER A 76 4.37 -13.31 16.28
CA SER A 76 5.60 -13.85 16.88
C SER A 76 6.61 -14.22 15.80
N ILE A 77 7.85 -13.77 15.93
CA ILE A 77 8.94 -14.04 15.01
C ILE A 77 9.82 -15.14 15.60
N TYR A 78 9.95 -16.26 14.89
CA TYR A 78 10.73 -17.42 15.33
C TYR A 78 11.91 -17.66 14.39
N PRO A 79 13.09 -18.02 14.94
CA PRO A 79 14.21 -18.44 14.13
C PRO A 79 13.98 -19.82 13.50
N THR A 80 14.41 -19.99 12.25
CA THR A 80 14.53 -21.29 11.58
C THR A 80 15.89 -21.36 10.84
N THR A 81 16.24 -22.55 10.36
CA THR A 81 17.45 -22.78 9.54
C THR A 81 17.09 -23.41 8.19
N SER A 82 15.81 -23.43 7.83
CA SER A 82 15.33 -24.03 6.58
C SER A 82 14.34 -23.11 5.87
N GLY A 83 14.35 -23.17 4.55
CA GLY A 83 13.57 -22.24 3.72
C GLY A 83 14.16 -20.82 3.77
N LEU A 84 13.40 -19.84 3.36
CA LEU A 84 13.74 -18.41 3.48
C LEU A 84 12.96 -17.80 4.65
N ALA A 85 11.64 -17.71 4.49
CA ALA A 85 10.69 -17.37 5.53
C ALA A 85 9.38 -18.12 5.28
N ALA A 86 8.48 -18.13 6.27
CA ALA A 86 7.13 -18.63 6.14
C ALA A 86 6.26 -18.04 7.24
N ALA A 87 5.06 -17.61 6.90
CA ALA A 87 4.12 -17.02 7.84
C ALA A 87 2.69 -17.56 7.65
N THR A 88 1.94 -17.51 8.74
CA THR A 88 0.51 -17.72 8.71
C THR A 88 -0.13 -17.22 10.01
N TYR A 89 -1.44 -17.17 10.05
CA TYR A 89 -2.17 -16.98 11.30
C TYR A 89 -2.01 -18.18 12.24
N SER A 90 -1.99 -17.93 13.55
CA SER A 90 -2.06 -18.97 14.58
C SER A 90 -3.45 -19.05 15.24
N SER A 91 -4.25 -17.99 15.12
CA SER A 91 -5.61 -17.92 15.61
C SER A 91 -6.47 -17.04 14.70
N THR A 92 -7.76 -17.40 14.58
CA THR A 92 -8.74 -16.65 13.78
C THR A 92 -10.02 -16.40 14.56
N THR A 93 -10.81 -15.45 14.09
CA THR A 93 -12.20 -15.21 14.52
C THR A 93 -13.10 -15.07 13.30
N TYR A 94 -14.40 -15.34 13.48
CA TYR A 94 -15.42 -15.07 12.46
C TYR A 94 -16.30 -13.91 12.94
N GLN A 95 -16.20 -12.77 12.30
CA GLN A 95 -16.97 -11.58 12.64
C GLN A 95 -17.37 -10.80 11.37
N GLY A 96 -18.50 -10.15 11.40
CA GLY A 96 -18.98 -9.32 10.29
C GLY A 96 -19.20 -10.09 8.96
N GLY A 97 -19.17 -11.41 8.97
CA GLY A 97 -19.23 -12.25 7.77
C GLY A 97 -17.85 -12.70 7.25
N PHE A 98 -16.77 -12.35 7.94
CA PHE A 98 -15.39 -12.62 7.54
C PHE A 98 -14.65 -13.48 8.55
N THR A 99 -13.74 -14.31 8.05
CA THR A 99 -12.71 -15.00 8.84
C THR A 99 -11.45 -14.15 8.86
N LEU A 100 -11.03 -13.69 10.04
CA LEU A 100 -9.87 -12.79 10.20
C LEU A 100 -8.86 -13.39 11.17
N ALA A 101 -7.58 -13.11 10.94
CA ALA A 101 -6.52 -13.42 11.88
C ALA A 101 -6.65 -12.58 13.16
N THR A 102 -6.40 -13.23 14.29
CA THR A 102 -6.28 -12.56 15.60
C THR A 102 -4.90 -12.71 16.20
N GLN A 103 -4.11 -13.62 15.67
CA GLN A 103 -2.70 -13.84 15.98
C GLN A 103 -2.01 -14.49 14.80
N GLY A 104 -0.69 -14.29 14.69
CA GLY A 104 0.13 -14.94 13.69
C GLY A 104 1.56 -15.22 14.13
N PHE A 105 2.30 -15.84 13.25
CA PHE A 105 3.74 -16.02 13.41
C PHE A 105 4.46 -15.99 12.07
N ILE A 106 5.74 -15.62 12.14
CA ILE A 106 6.68 -15.67 11.03
C ILE A 106 7.87 -16.50 11.48
N ASN A 107 8.23 -17.52 10.70
CA ASN A 107 9.51 -18.22 10.82
C ASN A 107 10.46 -17.60 9.82
N ILE A 108 11.65 -17.17 10.24
CA ILE A 108 12.66 -16.60 9.37
C ILE A 108 13.99 -17.32 9.50
N ASN A 109 14.63 -17.60 8.37
CA ASN A 109 15.92 -18.28 8.35
C ASN A 109 17.04 -17.33 8.79
N VAL A 110 17.63 -17.63 9.94
CA VAL A 110 18.71 -16.82 10.51
C VAL A 110 19.91 -16.67 9.56
N ASN A 111 20.17 -17.66 8.71
CA ASN A 111 21.29 -17.61 7.77
C ASN A 111 21.06 -16.67 6.59
N GLU A 112 19.81 -16.19 6.39
CA GLU A 112 19.45 -15.37 5.23
C GLU A 112 19.20 -13.90 5.59
N ILE A 113 19.08 -13.55 6.87
CA ILE A 113 18.72 -12.19 7.31
C ILE A 113 19.74 -11.17 6.80
N GLU A 114 21.04 -11.38 7.07
CA GLU A 114 22.09 -10.46 6.64
C GLU A 114 22.28 -10.47 5.11
N ASN A 115 22.03 -11.62 4.45
CA ASN A 115 22.05 -11.71 3.00
C ASN A 115 20.99 -10.83 2.35
N PHE A 116 19.75 -10.88 2.84
CA PHE A 116 18.65 -10.06 2.35
C PHE A 116 18.77 -8.60 2.76
N ALA A 117 19.31 -8.30 3.93
CA ALA A 117 19.57 -6.92 4.36
C ALA A 117 20.61 -6.20 3.47
N ASN A 118 21.49 -6.97 2.82
CA ASN A 118 22.44 -6.43 1.86
C ASN A 118 22.66 -7.48 0.76
N TRP A 119 21.73 -7.56 -0.18
CA TRP A 119 21.66 -8.62 -1.19
C TRP A 119 23.02 -8.97 -1.79
N GLN A 120 23.43 -10.22 -1.67
CA GLN A 120 24.74 -10.74 -2.10
C GLN A 120 24.64 -11.71 -3.27
N GLY A 121 23.47 -11.88 -3.88
CA GLY A 121 23.23 -12.78 -5.00
C GLY A 121 23.82 -12.33 -6.34
N VAL A 122 23.50 -13.06 -7.38
CA VAL A 122 23.81 -12.65 -8.76
C VAL A 122 23.05 -11.37 -9.08
N GLY A 123 23.74 -10.35 -9.58
CA GLY A 123 23.11 -9.05 -9.80
C GLY A 123 23.04 -8.19 -8.52
N ALA A 124 23.70 -8.59 -7.44
CA ALA A 124 23.71 -7.88 -6.17
C ALA A 124 23.96 -6.38 -6.32
N ASN A 125 23.06 -5.57 -5.75
CA ASN A 125 23.09 -4.12 -5.85
C ASN A 125 23.33 -3.42 -4.50
N GLY A 126 23.53 -4.20 -3.42
CA GLY A 126 23.71 -3.70 -2.06
C GLY A 126 22.43 -3.15 -1.42
N ARG A 127 21.26 -3.43 -1.99
CA ARG A 127 19.97 -2.98 -1.47
C ARG A 127 19.45 -3.89 -0.37
N ASN A 128 18.62 -3.31 0.47
CA ASN A 128 17.90 -4.03 1.51
C ASN A 128 16.60 -4.62 0.91
N TYR A 129 16.45 -5.93 1.04
CA TYR A 129 15.24 -6.66 0.65
C TYR A 129 14.61 -7.45 1.82
N ILE A 130 15.17 -7.32 3.03
CA ILE A 130 14.57 -7.94 4.21
C ILE A 130 13.25 -7.27 4.57
N ASP A 131 13.09 -6.00 4.21
CA ASP A 131 11.88 -5.22 4.45
C ASP A 131 10.71 -5.77 3.62
N GLU A 132 10.95 -6.02 2.33
CA GLU A 132 9.97 -6.63 1.42
C GLU A 132 9.61 -8.04 1.87
N LEU A 133 10.59 -8.83 2.28
CA LEU A 133 10.36 -10.18 2.78
C LEU A 133 9.44 -10.15 4.01
N LEU A 134 9.73 -9.32 5.01
CA LEU A 134 8.91 -9.25 6.20
C LEU A 134 7.54 -8.64 5.94
N ALA A 135 7.45 -7.63 5.08
CA ALA A 135 6.16 -7.07 4.66
C ALA A 135 5.29 -8.11 3.94
N HIS A 136 5.89 -8.97 3.10
CA HIS A 136 5.24 -10.10 2.44
C HIS A 136 4.70 -11.10 3.48
N GLU A 137 5.53 -11.52 4.42
CA GLU A 137 5.13 -12.49 5.46
C GLU A 137 4.02 -11.93 6.35
N VAL A 138 4.04 -10.64 6.68
CA VAL A 138 2.92 -9.99 7.38
C VAL A 138 1.64 -10.08 6.55
N GLY A 139 1.69 -9.88 5.23
CA GLY A 139 0.56 -10.06 4.33
C GLY A 139 -0.10 -11.44 4.46
N HIS A 140 0.71 -12.50 4.60
CA HIS A 140 0.20 -13.86 4.85
C HIS A 140 -0.47 -14.00 6.21
N VAL A 141 0.08 -13.39 7.26
CA VAL A 141 -0.59 -13.37 8.58
C VAL A 141 -1.93 -12.67 8.49
N LEU A 142 -2.02 -11.56 7.76
CA LEU A 142 -3.24 -10.78 7.58
C LEU A 142 -4.27 -11.47 6.68
N GLY A 143 -3.88 -12.52 5.95
CA GLY A 143 -4.82 -13.36 5.22
C GLY A 143 -4.61 -13.46 3.72
N VAL A 144 -3.66 -12.73 3.14
CA VAL A 144 -3.31 -12.91 1.72
C VAL A 144 -2.84 -14.35 1.51
N GLY A 145 -3.51 -15.08 0.63
CA GLY A 145 -3.28 -16.52 0.42
C GLY A 145 -3.87 -17.40 1.50
N THR A 146 -3.65 -17.09 2.76
CA THR A 146 -3.94 -17.97 3.90
C THR A 146 -5.41 -17.99 4.31
N LEU A 147 -6.15 -16.90 4.12
CA LEU A 147 -7.58 -16.77 4.49
C LEU A 147 -8.52 -16.62 3.28
N TRP A 148 -8.03 -16.74 2.06
CA TRP A 148 -8.86 -16.64 0.86
C TRP A 148 -9.98 -17.68 0.80
N VAL A 149 -9.66 -18.94 1.10
CA VAL A 149 -10.65 -20.04 1.14
C VAL A 149 -11.67 -19.81 2.25
N GLY A 150 -11.21 -19.39 3.43
CA GLY A 150 -12.07 -19.12 4.60
C GLY A 150 -13.05 -17.96 4.37
N ASN A 151 -12.72 -17.04 3.45
CA ASN A 151 -13.56 -15.93 3.06
C ASN A 151 -14.33 -16.15 1.74
N GLY A 152 -14.20 -17.35 1.14
CA GLY A 152 -14.96 -17.70 -0.07
C GLY A 152 -14.55 -16.94 -1.33
N VAL A 153 -13.36 -16.35 -1.35
CA VAL A 153 -12.83 -15.57 -2.50
C VAL A 153 -11.89 -16.40 -3.38
N TYR A 154 -11.61 -17.62 -2.94
CA TYR A 154 -10.77 -18.59 -3.63
C TYR A 154 -11.20 -20.03 -3.32
N GLU A 155 -11.13 -20.90 -4.31
CA GLU A 155 -11.29 -22.33 -4.15
C GLU A 155 -9.96 -23.03 -4.46
N THR A 156 -9.48 -23.87 -3.54
CA THR A 156 -8.18 -24.55 -3.63
C THR A 156 -7.98 -25.28 -4.96
N ASN A 157 -6.84 -25.08 -5.58
CA ASN A 157 -6.43 -25.65 -6.86
C ASN A 157 -7.23 -25.17 -8.09
N THR A 158 -8.05 -24.13 -7.96
CA THR A 158 -8.62 -23.44 -9.12
C THR A 158 -7.65 -22.45 -9.73
N PHE A 159 -6.72 -21.93 -8.92
CA PHE A 159 -5.79 -20.84 -9.24
C PHE A 159 -6.49 -19.55 -9.71
N HIS A 160 -7.75 -19.38 -9.27
CA HIS A 160 -8.62 -18.28 -9.63
C HIS A 160 -9.07 -17.55 -8.35
N TYR A 161 -8.49 -16.39 -8.07
CA TYR A 161 -9.03 -15.52 -7.04
C TYR A 161 -10.16 -14.66 -7.62
N THR A 162 -11.30 -14.63 -6.92
CA THR A 162 -12.56 -14.04 -7.42
C THR A 162 -13.14 -12.99 -6.47
N GLY A 163 -12.38 -12.55 -5.46
CA GLY A 163 -12.78 -11.48 -4.58
C GLY A 163 -13.09 -10.20 -5.37
N VAL A 164 -14.21 -9.57 -5.04
CA VAL A 164 -14.80 -8.51 -5.89
C VAL A 164 -13.91 -7.27 -5.97
N TYR A 165 -13.33 -6.88 -4.82
CA TYR A 165 -12.50 -5.67 -4.76
C TYR A 165 -11.12 -5.89 -5.35
N GLY A 166 -10.45 -6.98 -4.99
CA GLY A 166 -9.14 -7.32 -5.55
C GLY A 166 -9.19 -7.55 -7.06
N LEU A 167 -10.21 -8.26 -7.57
CA LEU A 167 -10.39 -8.48 -9.01
C LEU A 167 -10.64 -7.16 -9.77
N ALA A 168 -11.51 -6.30 -9.26
CA ALA A 168 -11.78 -5.00 -9.90
C ALA A 168 -10.52 -4.12 -9.96
N ALA A 169 -9.75 -4.10 -8.88
CA ALA A 169 -8.49 -3.36 -8.82
C ALA A 169 -7.44 -3.95 -9.78
N TYR A 170 -7.32 -5.27 -9.86
CA TYR A 170 -6.43 -5.95 -10.81
C TYR A 170 -6.77 -5.61 -12.26
N GLN A 171 -8.05 -5.67 -12.61
CA GLN A 171 -8.53 -5.30 -13.96
C GLN A 171 -8.15 -3.86 -14.31
N ALA A 172 -8.27 -2.94 -13.36
CA ALA A 172 -7.95 -1.53 -13.56
C ALA A 172 -6.44 -1.27 -13.61
N GLU A 173 -5.67 -1.78 -12.65
CA GLU A 173 -4.24 -1.51 -12.49
C GLU A 173 -3.42 -2.08 -13.65
N PHE A 174 -3.75 -3.30 -14.08
CA PHE A 174 -3.01 -4.01 -15.13
C PHE A 174 -3.72 -4.04 -16.48
N ASN A 175 -4.85 -3.36 -16.61
CA ASN A 175 -5.67 -3.34 -17.83
C ASN A 175 -5.98 -4.76 -18.36
N GLN A 176 -6.39 -5.66 -17.44
CA GLN A 176 -6.67 -7.06 -17.72
C GLN A 176 -8.17 -7.36 -17.64
N PRO A 177 -8.91 -7.50 -18.75
CA PRO A 177 -10.34 -7.80 -18.74
C PRO A 177 -10.60 -9.29 -18.47
N VAL A 178 -10.16 -9.80 -17.34
CA VAL A 178 -10.24 -11.21 -16.92
C VAL A 178 -11.32 -11.42 -15.88
N ALA A 179 -11.78 -12.66 -15.70
CA ALA A 179 -12.80 -13.00 -14.73
C ALA A 179 -12.24 -13.38 -13.34
N PHE A 180 -10.94 -13.43 -13.18
CA PHE A 180 -10.25 -13.78 -11.93
C PHE A 180 -8.84 -13.18 -11.93
N VAL A 181 -8.27 -13.00 -10.72
CA VAL A 181 -6.84 -12.73 -10.58
C VAL A 181 -6.12 -14.08 -10.57
N PRO A 182 -5.09 -14.29 -11.42
CA PRO A 182 -4.31 -15.52 -11.42
C PRO A 182 -3.56 -15.71 -10.10
N VAL A 183 -3.66 -16.93 -9.54
CA VAL A 183 -2.99 -17.38 -8.33
C VAL A 183 -1.91 -18.38 -8.73
N GLU A 184 -0.78 -18.34 -8.04
CA GLU A 184 0.40 -19.18 -8.28
C GLU A 184 0.04 -20.67 -8.23
N ASN A 185 0.45 -21.40 -9.27
CA ASN A 185 0.14 -22.82 -9.44
C ASN A 185 1.37 -23.73 -9.38
N ALA A 186 2.56 -23.18 -9.24
CA ALA A 186 3.83 -23.88 -9.22
C ALA A 186 4.71 -23.49 -8.04
N GLY A 187 5.93 -24.00 -8.01
CA GLY A 187 6.89 -23.71 -6.95
C GLY A 187 6.93 -24.74 -5.82
N ASN A 188 7.64 -24.40 -4.76
CA ASN A 188 7.82 -25.28 -3.58
C ASN A 188 6.55 -25.36 -2.72
N PRO A 189 6.40 -26.37 -1.85
CA PRO A 189 5.30 -26.43 -0.91
C PRO A 189 5.18 -25.12 -0.09
N GLY A 190 3.98 -24.53 -0.11
CA GLY A 190 3.68 -23.22 0.48
C GLY A 190 3.50 -22.12 -0.55
N THR A 191 4.09 -22.23 -1.74
CA THR A 191 3.94 -21.23 -2.82
C THR A 191 2.63 -21.37 -3.58
N PRO A 192 2.24 -22.55 -4.11
CA PRO A 192 0.96 -22.68 -4.82
C PRO A 192 -0.24 -22.42 -3.90
N ASN A 193 -1.29 -21.84 -4.48
CA ASN A 193 -2.55 -21.49 -3.81
C ASN A 193 -2.47 -20.35 -2.77
N ALA A 194 -1.29 -19.80 -2.49
CA ALA A 194 -1.08 -18.83 -1.44
C ALA A 194 -0.56 -17.47 -1.94
N HIS A 195 -0.17 -17.38 -3.20
CA HIS A 195 0.46 -16.19 -3.78
C HIS A 195 -0.21 -15.80 -5.09
N TRP A 196 -0.01 -14.55 -5.49
CA TRP A 196 -0.33 -14.14 -6.85
C TRP A 196 0.63 -14.80 -7.84
N ASP A 197 0.12 -15.22 -8.99
CA ASP A 197 0.94 -15.74 -10.09
C ASP A 197 1.87 -14.63 -10.62
N GLN A 198 3.14 -14.91 -10.80
CA GLN A 198 4.15 -13.91 -11.14
C GLN A 198 3.97 -13.29 -12.51
N LEU A 199 3.65 -14.08 -13.56
CA LEU A 199 3.45 -13.59 -14.94
C LEU A 199 4.56 -12.63 -15.41
N MET A 200 5.83 -12.93 -15.13
CA MET A 200 6.95 -12.03 -15.36
C MET A 200 7.27 -11.81 -16.84
N ARG A 201 7.58 -10.55 -17.18
CA ARG A 201 8.08 -10.16 -18.49
C ARG A 201 9.57 -10.43 -18.68
N SER A 202 10.36 -10.17 -17.64
CA SER A 202 11.82 -10.07 -17.68
C SER A 202 12.53 -11.39 -17.42
N SER A 203 11.82 -12.50 -17.42
CA SER A 203 12.47 -13.80 -17.28
C SER A 203 13.48 -14.02 -18.42
N PRO A 204 14.74 -14.38 -18.13
CA PRO A 204 15.70 -14.76 -19.16
C PRO A 204 15.35 -16.07 -19.86
N GLN A 205 14.35 -16.79 -19.37
CA GLN A 205 13.73 -17.95 -19.99
C GLN A 205 12.31 -17.58 -20.37
N GLU A 206 11.83 -18.06 -21.52
CA GLU A 206 10.41 -17.95 -21.84
C GLU A 206 9.61 -18.63 -20.72
N GLY A 207 8.79 -17.87 -20.05
CA GLY A 207 8.17 -18.24 -18.80
C GLY A 207 8.96 -17.67 -17.61
N ASN A 208 8.29 -17.54 -16.51
CA ASN A 208 8.86 -17.09 -15.25
C ASN A 208 9.89 -18.12 -14.75
N PRO A 209 11.17 -17.75 -14.45
CA PRO A 209 12.13 -18.71 -13.91
C PRO A 209 11.78 -19.17 -12.50
N SER A 210 10.96 -18.41 -11.77
CA SER A 210 10.38 -18.83 -10.48
C SER A 210 9.15 -19.71 -10.65
N ASP A 211 8.53 -19.69 -11.85
CA ASP A 211 7.48 -20.59 -12.27
C ASP A 211 7.79 -21.14 -13.66
N PRO A 212 8.80 -22.02 -13.80
CA PRO A 212 9.17 -22.64 -15.06
C PRO A 212 8.07 -23.51 -15.67
N TRP A 213 7.00 -23.72 -14.92
CA TRP A 213 5.82 -24.52 -15.32
C TRP A 213 4.65 -23.63 -15.74
N SER A 214 4.73 -22.31 -15.59
CA SER A 214 3.69 -21.43 -16.06
C SER A 214 3.59 -21.51 -17.57
N LEU A 215 2.48 -22.06 -18.03
CA LEU A 215 2.07 -22.05 -19.44
C LEU A 215 1.22 -20.82 -19.76
N ASP A 216 1.15 -19.87 -18.83
CA ASP A 216 0.29 -18.71 -18.98
C ASP A 216 0.83 -17.78 -20.07
N PRO A 217 0.08 -17.56 -21.15
CA PRO A 217 0.48 -16.66 -22.23
C PRO A 217 0.50 -15.18 -21.84
N ARG A 218 0.06 -14.83 -20.61
CA ARG A 218 0.04 -13.46 -20.07
C ARG A 218 1.37 -13.05 -19.44
N VAL A 219 2.44 -13.82 -19.66
CA VAL A 219 3.81 -13.42 -19.29
C VAL A 219 4.08 -12.00 -19.78
N GLY A 220 4.54 -11.14 -18.89
CA GLY A 220 4.81 -9.75 -19.20
C GLY A 220 3.63 -8.80 -19.00
N VAL A 221 2.71 -9.12 -18.11
CA VAL A 221 1.69 -8.16 -17.64
C VAL A 221 2.37 -7.06 -16.84
N VAL A 222 2.11 -5.82 -17.19
CA VAL A 222 2.67 -4.64 -16.53
C VAL A 222 1.56 -3.68 -16.13
N ASP A 223 1.82 -2.91 -15.08
CA ASP A 223 0.93 -1.84 -14.63
C ASP A 223 1.06 -0.57 -15.49
N GLN A 224 0.31 0.47 -15.14
CA GLN A 224 0.34 1.77 -15.82
C GLN A 224 1.70 2.49 -15.74
N TYR A 225 2.56 2.13 -14.78
CA TYR A 225 3.92 2.66 -14.62
C TYR A 225 4.97 1.80 -15.32
N GLY A 226 4.57 0.72 -15.98
CA GLY A 226 5.44 -0.23 -16.67
C GLY A 226 6.11 -1.23 -15.74
N ARG A 227 5.68 -1.34 -14.47
CA ARG A 227 6.22 -2.32 -13.52
C ARG A 227 5.65 -3.70 -13.80
N ASP A 228 6.52 -4.68 -13.81
CA ASP A 228 6.17 -6.07 -14.04
C ASP A 228 5.36 -6.62 -12.84
N ARG A 229 4.24 -7.28 -13.14
CA ARG A 229 3.40 -7.91 -12.12
C ARG A 229 4.16 -8.95 -11.28
N GLY A 230 5.17 -9.59 -11.85
CA GLY A 230 6.02 -10.54 -11.14
C GLY A 230 6.80 -9.91 -9.98
N LEU A 231 6.93 -8.58 -9.95
CA LEU A 231 7.53 -7.84 -8.84
C LEU A 231 6.49 -7.38 -7.79
N GLU A 232 5.24 -7.82 -7.93
CA GLU A 232 4.24 -7.53 -6.90
C GLU A 232 4.60 -8.23 -5.58
N LEU A 233 4.46 -7.50 -4.47
CA LEU A 233 4.93 -7.91 -3.15
C LEU A 233 4.46 -9.31 -2.73
N MET A 234 3.20 -9.67 -3.01
CA MET A 234 2.58 -10.94 -2.62
C MET A 234 2.64 -12.01 -3.72
N SER A 235 3.51 -11.85 -4.72
CA SER A 235 3.79 -12.88 -5.71
C SER A 235 4.66 -14.01 -5.12
N GLY A 236 4.73 -15.16 -5.81
CA GLY A 236 5.33 -16.40 -5.30
C GLY A 236 6.85 -16.39 -5.08
N ALA A 237 7.54 -15.32 -5.45
CA ALA A 237 8.96 -15.13 -5.13
C ALA A 237 9.32 -13.64 -5.06
N ILE A 238 10.10 -13.28 -4.06
CA ILE A 238 10.83 -12.01 -4.02
C ILE A 238 12.20 -12.30 -4.62
N ASP A 239 12.45 -11.77 -5.82
CA ASP A 239 13.70 -11.97 -6.53
C ASP A 239 14.36 -10.62 -6.84
N PRO A 240 15.33 -10.19 -6.01
CA PRO A 240 15.99 -8.91 -6.15
C PRO A 240 16.75 -8.72 -7.48
N ASP A 241 17.07 -9.80 -8.18
CA ASP A 241 17.76 -9.72 -9.47
C ASP A 241 16.86 -9.22 -10.60
N TYR A 242 15.54 -9.31 -10.45
CA TYR A 242 14.57 -8.86 -11.45
C TYR A 242 14.08 -7.43 -11.25
N GLY A 243 14.19 -6.89 -10.06
CA GLY A 243 13.77 -5.54 -9.77
C GLY A 243 13.28 -5.34 -8.35
N GLU A 244 12.72 -4.19 -8.08
CA GLU A 244 12.26 -3.80 -6.76
C GLU A 244 10.81 -4.20 -6.56
N PRO A 245 10.49 -4.99 -5.53
CA PRO A 245 9.10 -5.34 -5.20
C PRO A 245 8.27 -4.10 -4.87
N PHE A 246 6.99 -4.15 -5.22
CA PHE A 246 6.04 -3.08 -4.91
C PHE A 246 4.71 -3.64 -4.40
N LEU A 247 4.07 -2.93 -3.49
CA LEU A 247 2.72 -3.23 -3.06
C LEU A 247 1.72 -2.73 -4.11
N SER A 248 0.96 -3.62 -4.72
CA SER A 248 -0.03 -3.27 -5.73
C SER A 248 -1.35 -2.76 -5.13
N ARG A 249 -2.09 -1.99 -5.94
CA ARG A 249 -3.44 -1.57 -5.59
C ARG A 249 -4.37 -2.77 -5.40
N PHE A 250 -4.24 -3.77 -6.25
CA PHE A 250 -5.14 -4.94 -6.17
C PHE A 250 -4.87 -5.78 -4.91
N THR A 251 -3.63 -5.87 -4.43
CA THR A 251 -3.34 -6.51 -3.14
C THR A 251 -3.98 -5.73 -2.00
N VAL A 252 -3.84 -4.41 -1.96
CA VAL A 252 -4.49 -3.57 -0.94
C VAL A 252 -6.01 -3.71 -1.01
N GLU A 253 -6.62 -3.60 -2.18
CA GLU A 253 -8.07 -3.74 -2.33
C GLU A 253 -8.57 -5.15 -2.01
N SER A 254 -7.74 -6.20 -2.23
CA SER A 254 -8.09 -7.57 -1.83
C SER A 254 -8.28 -7.72 -0.32
N MET A 255 -7.68 -6.85 0.50
CA MET A 255 -7.89 -6.85 1.95
C MET A 255 -9.35 -6.52 2.32
N ARG A 256 -10.07 -5.78 1.46
CA ARG A 256 -11.52 -5.53 1.64
C ARG A 256 -12.33 -6.81 1.47
N ASP A 257 -11.90 -7.71 0.61
CA ASP A 257 -12.51 -9.03 0.43
C ASP A 257 -12.26 -9.95 1.65
N LEU A 258 -11.34 -9.56 2.54
CA LEU A 258 -11.00 -10.26 3.79
C LEU A 258 -11.55 -9.57 5.05
N GLY A 259 -12.33 -8.46 4.90
CA GLY A 259 -12.99 -7.81 6.03
C GLY A 259 -12.29 -6.56 6.58
N TYR A 260 -11.21 -6.11 5.96
CA TYR A 260 -10.54 -4.85 6.31
C TYR A 260 -11.18 -3.65 5.61
N THR A 261 -10.87 -2.45 6.12
CA THR A 261 -11.02 -1.19 5.38
C THR A 261 -9.65 -0.69 4.97
N VAL A 262 -9.56 -0.10 3.76
CA VAL A 262 -8.28 0.31 3.20
C VAL A 262 -8.28 1.79 2.79
N ALA A 263 -7.12 2.40 2.83
CA ALA A 263 -6.85 3.77 2.39
C ALA A 263 -6.64 3.85 0.87
N ALA A 264 -6.79 5.06 0.33
CA ALA A 264 -6.19 5.42 -0.94
C ALA A 264 -4.65 5.53 -0.78
N PHE A 265 -3.89 5.35 -1.87
CA PHE A 265 -2.43 5.53 -1.79
C PHE A 265 -2.00 6.99 -1.59
N GLU A 266 -2.91 7.93 -1.75
CA GLU A 266 -2.73 9.35 -1.51
C GLU A 266 -3.12 9.78 -0.08
N ASP A 267 -3.61 8.86 0.76
CA ASP A 267 -3.85 9.01 2.19
C ASP A 267 -2.61 8.50 2.95
N PHE A 268 -1.61 9.37 3.08
CA PHE A 268 -0.29 9.01 3.59
C PHE A 268 -0.24 8.85 5.12
N ASN A 269 -1.24 9.36 5.82
CA ASN A 269 -1.34 9.21 7.28
C ASN A 269 -2.29 8.07 7.71
N GLY A 270 -2.99 7.44 6.76
CA GLY A 270 -3.89 6.32 6.98
C GLY A 270 -5.12 6.68 7.83
N ASP A 271 -5.58 7.94 7.81
CA ASP A 271 -6.73 8.38 8.60
C ASP A 271 -8.09 8.19 7.89
N GLY A 272 -8.06 7.74 6.62
CA GLY A 272 -9.23 7.49 5.79
C GLY A 272 -9.67 8.68 4.96
N ALA A 273 -8.91 9.79 4.95
CA ALA A 273 -9.20 10.97 4.16
C ALA A 273 -7.96 11.43 3.38
N VAL A 274 -8.13 11.80 2.13
CA VAL A 274 -7.05 12.45 1.35
C VAL A 274 -7.24 13.96 1.46
N ASP A 275 -6.37 14.63 2.24
CA ASP A 275 -6.52 16.04 2.55
C ASP A 275 -5.19 16.83 2.65
N LEU A 276 -5.21 18.00 3.29
CA LEU A 276 -4.02 18.85 3.41
C LEU A 276 -2.95 18.29 4.36
N LEU A 277 -3.31 17.33 5.24
CA LEU A 277 -2.33 16.69 6.11
C LEU A 277 -1.44 15.76 5.29
N ASP A 278 -2.02 15.03 4.33
CA ASP A 278 -1.27 14.18 3.39
C ASP A 278 -0.36 15.03 2.52
N ARG A 279 -0.88 16.15 2.00
CA ARG A 279 -0.04 17.09 1.26
C ARG A 279 1.16 17.59 2.08
N ALA A 280 0.96 17.83 3.36
CA ALA A 280 2.05 18.28 4.22
C ALA A 280 3.12 17.18 4.41
N ILE A 281 2.70 15.92 4.53
CA ILE A 281 3.61 14.76 4.58
C ILE A 281 4.43 14.69 3.29
N LEU A 282 3.77 14.66 2.14
CA LEU A 282 4.42 14.60 0.82
C LEU A 282 5.41 15.75 0.63
N LEU A 283 5.01 16.99 0.89
CA LEU A 283 5.89 18.16 0.71
C LEU A 283 7.08 18.16 1.66
N ASN A 284 6.94 17.61 2.87
CA ASN A 284 8.04 17.49 3.82
C ASN A 284 9.11 16.49 3.35
N ALA A 285 8.72 15.48 2.59
CA ALA A 285 9.62 14.46 2.05
C ALA A 285 10.00 14.70 0.58
N MET A 286 9.55 15.79 -0.04
CA MET A 286 9.78 16.11 -1.45
C MET A 286 11.27 16.06 -1.81
N GLY A 287 11.60 15.30 -2.84
CA GLY A 287 12.97 15.08 -3.32
C GLY A 287 13.67 13.86 -2.67
N ALA A 288 13.02 13.15 -1.76
CA ALA A 288 13.56 11.89 -1.22
C ALA A 288 13.61 10.81 -2.32
N THR A 289 14.65 9.98 -2.28
CA THR A 289 14.88 8.89 -3.22
C THR A 289 15.46 7.68 -2.50
N GLY A 290 15.29 6.48 -3.07
CA GLY A 290 15.82 5.24 -2.50
C GLY A 290 15.17 4.89 -1.16
N LEU A 291 13.88 5.19 -1.05
CA LEU A 291 13.07 4.84 0.12
C LEU A 291 12.81 3.33 0.19
N GLU A 292 12.44 2.86 1.35
CA GLU A 292 12.15 1.45 1.60
C GLU A 292 10.65 1.15 1.38
N ILE A 293 10.20 -0.07 1.73
CA ILE A 293 8.85 -0.58 1.44
C ILE A 293 7.73 0.30 2.03
N ASP A 294 8.00 1.04 3.08
CA ASP A 294 7.06 1.94 3.75
C ASP A 294 6.98 3.35 3.13
N SER A 295 7.55 3.55 1.94
CA SER A 295 7.61 4.84 1.24
C SER A 295 6.25 5.55 1.10
N ILE A 296 5.15 4.78 1.03
CA ILE A 296 3.78 5.30 0.98
C ILE A 296 3.51 6.24 2.17
N ALA A 297 3.95 5.89 3.36
CA ALA A 297 3.75 6.71 4.56
C ALA A 297 4.48 8.08 4.52
N PHE A 298 5.33 8.29 3.53
CA PHE A 298 6.09 9.53 3.33
C PHE A 298 5.64 10.33 2.11
N GLY A 299 4.68 9.82 1.33
CA GLY A 299 4.12 10.52 0.19
C GLY A 299 4.38 9.90 -1.18
N ASP A 300 4.90 8.68 -1.24
CA ASP A 300 5.14 7.92 -2.47
C ASP A 300 3.83 7.28 -2.98
N ALA A 301 2.99 8.08 -3.64
CA ALA A 301 1.69 7.65 -4.13
C ALA A 301 1.78 6.65 -5.29
N ASN A 302 2.81 6.77 -6.13
CA ASN A 302 3.04 5.87 -7.26
C ASN A 302 3.89 4.64 -6.90
N ARG A 303 4.48 4.60 -5.69
CA ARG A 303 5.25 3.48 -5.13
C ARG A 303 6.52 3.17 -5.94
N ASP A 304 7.19 4.23 -6.41
CA ASP A 304 8.46 4.12 -7.16
C ASP A 304 9.71 4.38 -6.30
N ARG A 305 9.52 4.47 -4.96
CA ARG A 305 10.56 4.73 -3.94
C ARG A 305 11.20 6.11 -4.06
N MET A 306 10.51 7.03 -4.69
CA MET A 306 10.90 8.44 -4.80
C MET A 306 9.69 9.31 -4.48
N ILE A 307 9.92 10.48 -3.91
CA ILE A 307 8.85 11.46 -3.67
C ILE A 307 9.13 12.69 -4.52
N ASN A 308 8.25 12.91 -5.51
CA ASN A 308 8.47 13.94 -6.52
C ASN A 308 7.13 14.54 -7.03
N GLU A 309 7.18 15.30 -8.12
CA GLU A 309 6.00 15.93 -8.71
C GLU A 309 4.95 14.92 -9.23
N ALA A 310 5.34 13.68 -9.54
CA ALA A 310 4.38 12.66 -9.96
C ALA A 310 3.43 12.30 -8.81
N ASP A 311 3.95 12.15 -7.59
CA ASP A 311 3.15 11.87 -6.40
C ASP A 311 2.25 13.05 -6.05
N LEU A 312 2.77 14.27 -6.15
CA LEU A 312 1.97 15.46 -5.94
C LEU A 312 0.81 15.56 -6.93
N SER A 313 1.03 15.18 -8.19
CA SER A 313 0.00 15.15 -9.23
C SER A 313 -1.08 14.11 -8.91
N LEU A 314 -0.70 12.91 -8.43
CA LEU A 314 -1.64 11.88 -7.98
C LEU A 314 -2.48 12.38 -6.80
N TRP A 315 -1.84 12.96 -5.79
CA TRP A 315 -2.55 13.56 -4.66
C TRP A 315 -3.53 14.66 -5.10
N GLN A 316 -3.11 15.59 -5.99
CA GLN A 316 -3.98 16.64 -6.53
C GLN A 316 -5.19 16.06 -7.25
N THR A 317 -5.00 14.98 -8.02
CA THR A 317 -6.07 14.29 -8.71
C THR A 317 -7.05 13.67 -7.72
N ALA A 318 -6.57 13.05 -6.66
CA ALA A 318 -7.38 12.41 -5.62
C ALA A 318 -8.25 13.42 -4.85
N VAL A 319 -7.72 14.61 -4.53
CA VAL A 319 -8.51 15.68 -3.88
C VAL A 319 -9.35 16.50 -4.86
N GLY A 320 -9.29 16.21 -6.17
CA GLY A 320 -10.05 16.93 -7.19
C GLY A 320 -9.56 18.37 -7.43
N VAL A 321 -8.30 18.67 -7.11
CA VAL A 321 -7.67 19.96 -7.42
C VAL A 321 -7.21 19.94 -8.89
N PRO A 322 -7.74 20.83 -9.77
CA PRO A 322 -7.29 20.89 -11.15
C PRO A 322 -5.78 21.23 -11.24
N GLU A 323 -5.07 20.56 -12.14
CA GLU A 323 -3.69 20.88 -12.47
C GLU A 323 -3.52 22.38 -12.77
N PRO A 324 -2.42 23.03 -12.35
CA PRO A 324 -2.20 24.47 -12.58
C PRO A 324 -2.28 24.91 -14.04
N GLY A 325 -2.13 24.00 -15.00
CA GLY A 325 -2.24 24.26 -16.46
C GLY A 325 -3.62 23.97 -17.05
N SER A 326 -4.54 23.36 -16.31
CA SER A 326 -5.87 22.96 -16.80
C SER A 326 -6.95 24.03 -16.62
N LEU A 327 -6.62 25.19 -16.04
CA LEU A 327 -7.51 26.33 -16.04
C LEU A 327 -7.58 26.87 -17.47
N ALA A 328 -8.43 26.26 -18.31
CA ALA A 328 -8.93 26.92 -19.49
C ALA A 328 -9.45 28.29 -19.04
N PRO A 329 -9.17 29.39 -19.74
CA PRO A 329 -9.62 30.72 -19.32
C PRO A 329 -11.14 30.65 -19.21
N VAL A 330 -11.63 30.62 -17.99
CA VAL A 330 -13.05 30.86 -17.70
C VAL A 330 -13.27 32.27 -18.18
N GLY A 331 -13.83 32.41 -19.39
CA GLY A 331 -14.18 33.69 -19.97
C GLY A 331 -15.08 34.39 -18.97
N VAL A 332 -14.55 35.45 -18.35
CA VAL A 332 -15.33 36.36 -17.54
C VAL A 332 -16.33 37.00 -18.49
N ALA A 333 -17.51 36.39 -18.61
CA ALA A 333 -18.66 37.01 -19.20
C ALA A 333 -19.05 38.19 -18.27
N LEU A 334 -18.42 39.34 -18.48
CA LEU A 334 -18.90 40.58 -17.95
C LEU A 334 -20.30 40.78 -18.50
N MET A 335 -21.31 40.40 -17.71
CA MET A 335 -22.69 40.83 -17.93
C MET A 335 -22.69 42.34 -17.78
N GLY A 336 -22.58 43.04 -18.94
CA GLY A 336 -22.84 44.45 -19.05
C GLY A 336 -24.31 44.70 -18.72
N TRP A 337 -24.57 45.12 -17.51
CA TRP A 337 -25.87 45.72 -17.16
C TRP A 337 -26.03 46.99 -17.93
N GLY A 338 -26.63 46.90 -19.14
CA GLY A 338 -27.12 48.02 -19.92
C GLY A 338 -28.26 48.70 -19.18
N LEU A 339 -27.97 49.87 -18.63
CA LEU A 339 -28.97 50.83 -18.17
C LEU A 339 -29.89 51.17 -19.35
N ARG A 340 -31.07 50.56 -19.48
CA ARG A 340 -32.15 51.00 -20.36
C ARG A 340 -32.66 52.31 -19.83
N ARG A 341 -32.22 53.46 -20.42
CA ARG A 341 -32.91 54.73 -20.30
C ARG A 341 -34.29 54.60 -20.98
N HIS A 342 -35.36 54.70 -20.22
CA HIS A 342 -36.70 54.90 -20.73
C HIS A 342 -36.78 56.26 -21.48
N ARG A 343 -36.81 56.24 -22.81
CA ARG A 343 -37.32 57.33 -23.61
C ARG A 343 -38.82 57.20 -23.66
N ARG A 344 -39.56 58.16 -23.03
CA ARG A 344 -40.99 58.37 -23.24
C ARG A 344 -41.17 58.85 -24.69
N LEU A 345 -41.90 58.06 -25.47
CA LEU A 345 -42.41 58.51 -26.75
C LEU A 345 -43.74 59.23 -26.51
N HIS A 346 -43.80 60.51 -26.85
CA HIS A 346 -45.02 61.29 -26.98
C HIS A 346 -45.78 60.76 -28.20
N THR A 347 -47.03 60.37 -27.99
CA THR A 347 -48.02 60.14 -29.04
C THR A 347 -48.75 61.43 -29.30
N PRO A 348 -48.89 61.91 -30.56
CA PRO A 348 -49.79 62.98 -30.91
C PRO A 348 -51.19 62.41 -31.07
N ALA A 349 -52.19 63.25 -30.65
CA ALA A 349 -53.64 63.00 -30.76
C ALA A 349 -54.11 63.09 -32.21
N PRO A 350 -55.21 62.37 -32.59
CA PRO A 350 -55.82 62.48 -33.90
C PRO A 350 -56.70 63.74 -33.99
N GLN A 351 -56.53 64.51 -35.09
CA GLN A 351 -57.51 65.50 -35.49
C GLN A 351 -58.55 64.88 -36.41
N ALA A 352 -59.74 65.39 -36.24
CA ALA A 352 -61.04 65.12 -36.83
C ALA A 352 -61.15 64.52 -38.22
#